data_138851e79ebfa7e9366bdc0fee44c899
#
_entry.id   138851e79ebfa7e9366bdc0fee44c899
#
_cell.length_a   1.000
_cell.length_b   1.000
_cell.length_c   1.000
_cell.angle_alpha   90.00
_cell.angle_beta   90.00
_cell.angle_gamma   90.00
#
_symmetry.space_group_name_H-M   'P 1'
#
loop_
_entity.id
_entity.type
_entity.pdbx_description
1 polymer ?
#
loop_
_entity_poly.entity_id
_entity_poly.type
_entity_poly.pdbx_seq_one_letter_code
_entity_poly.pdbx_strand_id
1 'polypeptide(L)'
;MQITLHERPDEVLTDEQRGRRHFGVTLGTDELDRIAARVNKHDVGWLDPLCTEYTGTPTEHRRGKILDPSGSAIEIKAYIDREAAFAAAGRPSGCPLVTR
;
A
#
# COMPACT_ATOMS: atom_id res chain seq x y z
N MET A 1 6.30 -12.96 0.29
CA MET A 1 5.23 -12.65 -0.68
C MET A 1 5.72 -12.96 -2.07
N GLN A 2 4.87 -13.54 -2.87
CA GLN A 2 5.18 -13.83 -4.27
C GLN A 2 4.14 -13.16 -5.16
N ILE A 3 4.59 -12.48 -6.19
CA ILE A 3 3.71 -11.84 -7.17
C ILE A 3 4.01 -12.45 -8.52
N THR A 4 2.98 -12.94 -9.18
CA THR A 4 3.11 -13.49 -10.53
C THR A 4 2.63 -12.46 -11.54
N LEU A 5 3.43 -12.23 -12.55
CA LEU A 5 3.12 -11.29 -13.61
C LEU A 5 2.87 -12.03 -14.92
N HIS A 6 1.85 -11.61 -15.63
CA HIS A 6 1.53 -12.14 -16.95
C HIS A 6 1.55 -11.00 -17.97
N GLU A 7 2.10 -11.25 -19.12
CA GLU A 7 2.08 -10.25 -20.17
C GLU A 7 0.78 -10.35 -20.95
N ARG A 8 -0.14 -9.47 -20.66
CA ARG A 8 -1.47 -9.42 -21.28
C ARG A 8 -1.81 -7.98 -21.64
N PRO A 9 -1.25 -7.45 -22.74
CA PRO A 9 -1.44 -6.03 -23.08
C PRO A 9 -2.90 -5.66 -23.35
N ASP A 10 -3.74 -6.63 -23.67
CA ASP A 10 -5.17 -6.41 -23.88
C ASP A 10 -5.97 -6.32 -22.58
N GLU A 11 -5.33 -6.53 -21.44
CA GLU A 11 -6.00 -6.53 -20.14
C GLU A 11 -5.59 -5.35 -19.25
N VAL A 12 -5.07 -4.28 -19.84
CA VAL A 12 -4.74 -3.07 -19.08
C VAL A 12 -6.03 -2.46 -18.52
N LEU A 13 -6.04 -2.21 -17.21
CA LEU A 13 -7.24 -1.76 -16.54
C LEU A 13 -7.48 -0.27 -16.74
N THR A 14 -8.73 0.09 -17.02
CA THR A 14 -9.17 1.49 -16.92
C THR A 14 -9.43 1.81 -15.45
N ASP A 15 -9.56 3.09 -15.12
CA ASP A 15 -9.88 3.51 -13.75
C ASP A 15 -11.19 2.90 -13.27
N GLU A 16 -12.17 2.82 -14.15
CA GLU A 16 -13.46 2.25 -13.84
C GLU A 16 -13.36 0.75 -13.57
N GLN A 17 -12.62 0.04 -14.40
CA GLN A 17 -12.42 -1.40 -14.22
C GLN A 17 -11.63 -1.73 -12.97
N ARG A 18 -10.64 -0.91 -12.62
CA ARG A 18 -9.85 -1.10 -11.41
C ARG A 18 -10.69 -0.84 -10.16
N GLY A 19 -11.51 0.20 -10.18
CA GLY A 19 -12.26 0.62 -9.01
C GLY A 19 -11.32 0.92 -7.85
N ARG A 20 -11.64 0.42 -6.67
CA ARG A 20 -10.82 0.61 -5.46
C ARG A 20 -9.88 -0.54 -5.17
N ARG A 21 -9.83 -1.53 -6.05
CA ARG A 21 -8.97 -2.69 -5.79
C ARG A 21 -7.51 -2.29 -5.87
N HIS A 22 -6.75 -2.80 -4.95
CA HIS A 22 -5.31 -2.56 -4.91
C HIS A 22 -4.63 -3.68 -4.14
N PHE A 23 -3.34 -3.77 -4.31
CA PHE A 23 -2.49 -4.62 -3.48
C PHE A 23 -1.30 -3.78 -3.04
N GLY A 24 -0.54 -4.28 -2.10
CA GLY A 24 0.58 -3.47 -1.65
C GLY A 24 1.54 -4.21 -0.76
N VAL A 25 2.51 -3.46 -0.28
CA VAL A 25 3.55 -3.98 0.58
C VAL A 25 3.71 -3.08 1.80
N THR A 26 4.05 -3.71 2.91
CA THR A 26 4.43 -2.99 4.11
C THR A 26 5.95 -2.94 4.18
N LEU A 27 6.48 -1.76 4.35
CA LEU A 27 7.91 -1.47 4.33
C LEU A 27 8.33 -0.86 5.65
N GLY A 28 9.63 -0.76 5.88
CA GLY A 28 10.16 0.11 6.93
C GLY A 28 10.05 1.57 6.50
N THR A 29 10.10 2.49 7.45
CA THR A 29 9.96 3.91 7.15
C THR A 29 11.06 4.42 6.22
N ASP A 30 12.29 3.94 6.39
CA ASP A 30 13.40 4.35 5.53
C ASP A 30 13.23 3.83 4.11
N GLU A 31 12.73 2.61 3.96
CA GLU A 31 12.44 2.04 2.65
C GLU A 31 11.34 2.82 1.95
N LEU A 32 10.29 3.19 2.69
CA LEU A 32 9.21 3.99 2.14
C LEU A 32 9.74 5.34 1.64
N ASP A 33 10.58 5.99 2.41
CA ASP A 33 11.18 7.28 2.01
C ASP A 33 12.00 7.15 0.74
N ARG A 34 12.78 6.07 0.61
CA ARG A 34 13.57 5.83 -0.60
C ARG A 34 12.71 5.59 -1.82
N ILE A 35 11.65 4.80 -1.67
CA ILE A 35 10.74 4.52 -2.78
C ILE A 35 9.98 5.78 -3.17
N ALA A 36 9.49 6.55 -2.20
CA ALA A 36 8.79 7.80 -2.48
C ALA A 36 9.67 8.79 -3.24
N ALA A 37 10.94 8.89 -2.87
CA ALA A 37 11.88 9.74 -3.58
C ALA A 37 12.08 9.29 -5.03
N ARG A 38 12.11 7.99 -5.28
CA ARG A 38 12.23 7.45 -6.64
C ARG A 38 10.98 7.69 -7.46
N VAL A 39 9.80 7.53 -6.86
CA VAL A 39 8.53 7.82 -7.51
C VAL A 39 8.50 9.27 -7.97
N ASN A 40 8.89 10.18 -7.09
CA ASN A 40 8.92 11.60 -7.41
C ASN A 40 9.97 11.93 -8.48
N LYS A 41 11.13 11.29 -8.42
CA LYS A 41 12.22 11.55 -9.37
C LYS A 41 11.89 11.07 -10.78
N HIS A 42 11.20 9.97 -10.92
CA HIS A 42 10.90 9.36 -12.21
C HIS A 42 9.53 9.74 -12.78
N ASP A 43 8.91 10.73 -12.18
CA ASP A 43 7.63 11.26 -12.67
C ASP A 43 6.53 10.20 -12.74
N VAL A 44 6.57 9.25 -11.84
CA VAL A 44 5.49 8.30 -11.68
C VAL A 44 4.42 9.01 -10.86
N GLY A 45 3.26 9.19 -11.41
CA GLY A 45 2.21 9.90 -10.69
C GLY A 45 1.69 9.14 -9.48
N TRP A 46 1.34 9.88 -8.44
CA TRP A 46 0.66 9.31 -7.30
C TRP A 46 -0.83 9.21 -7.61
N LEU A 47 -1.41 8.05 -7.40
CA LEU A 47 -2.87 7.89 -7.42
C LEU A 47 -3.43 8.49 -6.12
N ASP A 48 -2.82 8.11 -5.00
CA ASP A 48 -3.08 8.73 -3.70
C ASP A 48 -1.74 9.17 -3.15
N PRO A 49 -1.51 10.46 -2.95
CA PRO A 49 -0.25 10.93 -2.38
C PRO A 49 0.01 10.39 -0.98
N LEU A 50 1.27 10.37 -0.59
CA LEU A 50 1.64 9.93 0.75
C LEU A 50 0.91 10.74 1.80
N CYS A 51 0.34 10.06 2.75
CA CYS A 51 -0.31 10.67 3.89
C CYS A 51 -0.10 9.83 5.15
N THR A 52 -0.33 10.43 6.30
CA THR A 52 -0.26 9.74 7.58
C THR A 52 -1.68 9.50 8.07
N GLU A 53 -1.95 8.27 8.49
CA GLU A 53 -3.25 7.91 9.05
C GLU A 53 -3.11 7.39 10.47
N TYR A 54 -4.17 7.51 11.23
CA TYR A 54 -4.25 7.06 12.63
C TYR A 54 -3.15 7.64 13.51
N THR A 55 -2.85 8.91 13.28
CA THR A 55 -1.81 9.63 14.04
C THR A 55 -2.04 9.52 15.54
N GLY A 56 -0.98 9.20 16.26
CA GLY A 56 -1.02 9.11 17.71
C GLY A 56 -1.57 7.77 18.24
N THR A 57 -1.87 6.83 17.36
CA THR A 57 -2.36 5.50 17.76
C THR A 57 -1.30 4.44 17.47
N PRO A 58 -1.44 3.23 18.04
CA PRO A 58 -0.51 2.14 17.74
C PRO A 58 -0.45 1.75 16.28
N THR A 59 -1.49 2.06 15.51
CA THR A 59 -1.54 1.71 14.08
C THR A 59 -1.20 2.89 13.19
N GLU A 60 -0.61 3.92 13.73
CA GLU A 60 -0.15 5.05 12.92
C GLU A 60 0.77 4.59 11.81
N HIS A 61 0.47 5.01 10.59
CA HIS A 61 1.27 4.64 9.43
C HIS A 61 1.22 5.72 8.35
N ARG A 62 2.20 5.64 7.46
CA ARG A 62 2.22 6.45 6.24
C ARG A 62 1.89 5.52 5.08
N ARG A 63 1.10 5.99 4.16
CA ARG A 63 0.75 5.23 2.97
C ARG A 63 0.58 6.11 1.75
N GLY A 64 0.73 5.53 0.60
CA GLY A 64 0.42 6.16 -0.67
C GLY A 64 0.16 5.09 -1.71
N LYS A 65 -0.46 5.47 -2.82
CA LYS A 65 -0.73 4.55 -3.92
C LYS A 65 -0.19 5.09 -5.23
N ILE A 66 0.37 4.21 -6.02
CA ILE A 66 0.79 4.52 -7.38
C ILE A 66 0.13 3.55 -8.34
N LEU A 67 0.10 3.90 -9.61
CA LEU A 67 -0.37 2.99 -10.64
C LEU A 67 0.83 2.36 -11.33
N ASP A 68 0.73 1.06 -11.58
CA ASP A 68 1.67 0.42 -12.46
C ASP A 68 1.24 0.64 -13.92
N PRO A 69 2.07 0.29 -14.90
CA PRO A 69 1.70 0.48 -16.31
C PRO A 69 0.46 -0.31 -16.76
N SER A 70 0.07 -1.31 -15.99
CA SER A 70 -1.11 -2.13 -16.31
C SER A 70 -2.40 -1.57 -15.71
N GLY A 71 -2.33 -0.44 -15.05
CA GLY A 71 -3.51 0.16 -14.41
C GLY A 71 -3.84 -0.43 -13.04
N SER A 72 -2.97 -1.26 -12.47
CA SER A 72 -3.16 -1.78 -11.13
C SER A 72 -2.66 -0.78 -10.09
N ALA A 73 -3.39 -0.63 -9.01
CA ALA A 73 -2.99 0.25 -7.92
C ALA A 73 -2.11 -0.51 -6.93
N ILE A 74 -0.97 0.08 -6.61
CA ILE A 74 -0.03 -0.49 -5.66
C ILE A 74 0.06 0.45 -4.47
N GLU A 75 -0.26 -0.07 -3.29
CA GLU A 75 -0.12 0.69 -2.06
C GLU A 75 1.22 0.39 -1.41
N ILE A 76 1.92 1.44 -1.01
CA ILE A 76 3.11 1.31 -0.19
C ILE A 76 2.79 1.89 1.17
N LYS A 77 3.15 1.18 2.22
CA LYS A 77 2.77 1.51 3.58
C LYS A 77 3.93 1.25 4.53
N ALA A 78 4.09 2.10 5.51
CA ALA A 78 5.04 1.89 6.59
C ALA A 78 4.42 2.31 7.91
N TYR A 79 4.40 1.39 8.86
CA TYR A 79 3.97 1.70 10.22
C TYR A 79 5.09 2.42 10.96
N ILE A 80 4.72 3.39 11.77
CA ILE A 80 5.70 4.11 12.60
C ILE A 80 6.28 3.17 13.64
N ASP A 81 5.41 2.38 14.28
CA ASP A 81 5.83 1.32 15.19
C ASP A 81 5.18 0.03 14.73
N ARG A 82 5.93 -0.72 13.94
CA ARG A 82 5.42 -1.94 13.33
C ARG A 82 5.00 -2.99 14.35
N GLU A 83 5.78 -3.11 15.40
CA GLU A 83 5.50 -4.09 16.42
C GLU A 83 4.20 -3.77 17.17
N ALA A 84 4.02 -2.52 17.55
CA ALA A 84 2.79 -2.08 18.21
C ALA A 84 1.58 -2.21 17.29
N ALA A 85 1.75 -1.91 16.02
CA ALA A 85 0.67 -2.02 15.04
C ALA A 85 0.21 -3.45 14.86
N PHE A 86 1.15 -4.39 14.76
CA PHE A 86 0.80 -5.80 14.59
C PHE A 86 0.25 -6.40 15.87
N ALA A 87 0.72 -5.98 17.02
CA ALA A 87 0.16 -6.41 18.30
C ALA A 87 -1.29 -5.95 18.44
N ALA A 88 -1.58 -4.72 18.08
CA ALA A 88 -2.93 -4.19 18.10
C ALA A 88 -3.85 -4.90 17.10
N ALA A 89 -3.37 -5.14 15.90
CA ALA A 89 -4.15 -5.80 14.87
C ALA A 89 -4.41 -7.28 15.18
N GLY A 90 -3.49 -7.93 15.85
CA GLY A 90 -3.63 -9.32 16.21
C GLY A 90 -4.48 -9.57 17.43
N ARG A 91 -5.02 -8.52 18.07
CA ARG A 91 -5.81 -8.74 19.23
C ARG A 91 -7.12 -9.33 18.88
N PRO A 92 -7.50 -10.40 19.51
CA PRO A 92 -8.82 -10.94 19.31
C PRO A 92 -9.79 -10.10 20.06
N SER A 93 -10.16 -9.01 19.59
CA SER A 93 -11.15 -8.22 20.25
C SER A 93 -12.49 -8.56 19.70
N GLY A 94 -12.80 -9.76 19.65
CA GLY A 94 -14.10 -10.15 19.21
C GLY A 94 -14.31 -9.91 17.73
N CYS A 95 -13.39 -9.32 17.07
CA CYS A 95 -13.47 -9.21 15.67
C CYS A 95 -12.62 -10.29 15.13
N PRO A 96 -13.18 -11.34 14.68
CA PRO A 96 -12.41 -12.37 14.10
C PRO A 96 -11.80 -11.77 12.89
N LEU A 97 -10.60 -11.94 12.79
CA LEU A 97 -9.97 -11.70 11.67
C LEU A 97 -10.55 -12.41 10.61
N VAL A 98 -11.19 -11.73 9.95
CA VAL A 98 -11.67 -12.29 8.92
C VAL A 98 -10.72 -12.44 7.98
N THR A 99 -10.41 -13.31 7.93
CA THR A 99 -9.66 -13.56 7.01
C THR A 99 -10.23 -13.55 5.76
N ARG A 100 -10.24 -12.94 5.45
CA ARG A 100 -10.62 -12.82 4.44
C ARG A 100 -10.10 -12.84 3.68
#